data_9e02c304547dde42a715ad4e44654ee7
#
_entry.id   9e02c304547dde42a715ad4e44654ee7
#
_cell.length_a   1.000
_cell.length_b   1.000
_cell.length_c   1.000
_cell.angle_alpha   90.00
_cell.angle_beta   90.00
_cell.angle_gamma   90.00
#
_symmetry.space_group_name_H-M   'P 1'
#
loop_
_entity.id
_entity.type
_entity.pdbx_description
1 polymer ?
#
loop_
_entity_poly.entity_id
_entity_poly.type
_entity_poly.pdbx_seq_one_letter_code
_entity_poly.pdbx_strand_id
1 'polypeptide(L)'
;MEQIRPFPPTDLIDQAEEEEAIRIAPAVELKEWVIKNFLTIGGQLHNPDHDHISELLHDDETFLAFAWASSACQSKKRMVLGQCEKVMFNQGGWKKARQEQQMRDWFSCVPVYLITIDASFCEQASDHDFCALIEHELYHIGVERDQDDEIIYSDNTG
;
A
#
# COMPACT_ATOMS: atom_id res chain seq x y z
N MET A 1 -8.59 -4.05 -24.18
CA MET A 1 -8.21 -2.66 -23.95
C MET A 1 -7.41 -2.52 -22.67
N GLU A 2 -6.22 -2.00 -22.79
CA GLU A 2 -5.36 -1.84 -21.64
C GLU A 2 -5.88 -0.74 -20.74
N GLN A 3 -5.89 -1.00 -19.45
CA GLN A 3 -6.29 -0.04 -18.49
C GLN A 3 -5.10 0.82 -18.09
N ILE A 4 -5.28 2.13 -18.18
CA ILE A 4 -4.22 3.06 -17.81
C ILE A 4 -3.99 2.98 -16.31
N ARG A 5 -2.74 2.73 -15.91
CA ARG A 5 -2.40 2.71 -14.50
C ARG A 5 -2.52 4.11 -13.89
N PRO A 6 -2.83 4.22 -12.61
CA PRO A 6 -2.86 5.52 -11.96
C PRO A 6 -1.46 6.08 -11.77
N PHE A 7 -1.37 7.41 -11.80
CA PHE A 7 -0.13 8.13 -11.55
C PHE A 7 -0.30 8.97 -10.28
N PRO A 8 0.80 9.25 -9.57
CA PRO A 8 0.72 10.06 -8.36
C PRO A 8 0.26 11.49 -8.65
N PRO A 9 -0.28 12.19 -7.64
CA PRO A 9 -0.65 13.59 -7.80
C PRO A 9 0.54 14.42 -8.23
N THR A 10 0.34 15.31 -9.22
CA THR A 10 1.43 16.07 -9.82
C THR A 10 2.09 17.06 -8.85
N ASP A 11 1.34 17.55 -7.87
CA ASP A 11 1.84 18.54 -6.92
C ASP A 11 2.50 17.94 -5.67
N LEU A 12 2.37 16.62 -5.46
CA LEU A 12 2.90 15.98 -4.25
C LEU A 12 4.40 16.14 -4.12
N ILE A 13 5.14 15.87 -5.19
CA ILE A 13 6.60 15.96 -5.21
C ILE A 13 7.05 17.41 -5.07
N ASP A 14 6.39 18.31 -5.81
CA ASP A 14 6.74 19.74 -5.78
C ASP A 14 6.55 20.32 -4.37
N GLN A 15 5.44 19.99 -3.73
CA GLN A 15 5.19 20.47 -2.35
C GLN A 15 6.20 19.90 -1.36
N ALA A 16 6.60 18.64 -1.55
CA ALA A 16 7.61 18.01 -0.70
C ALA A 16 8.97 18.68 -0.85
N GLU A 17 9.36 19.00 -2.08
CA GLU A 17 10.60 19.72 -2.34
C GLU A 17 10.59 21.12 -1.71
N GLU A 18 9.47 21.81 -1.85
CA GLU A 18 9.32 23.14 -1.27
C GLU A 18 9.41 23.12 0.25
N GLU A 19 8.84 22.11 0.88
CA GLU A 19 8.85 21.96 2.34
C GLU A 19 10.11 21.26 2.85
N GLU A 20 10.93 20.71 1.96
CA GLU A 20 12.11 19.92 2.30
C GLU A 20 11.77 18.73 3.21
N ALA A 21 10.66 18.07 2.92
CA ALA A 21 10.17 16.95 3.72
C ALA A 21 9.42 15.96 2.85
N ILE A 22 9.38 14.70 3.26
CA ILE A 22 8.57 13.69 2.58
C ILE A 22 7.10 13.96 2.87
N ARG A 23 6.28 13.98 1.82
CA ARG A 23 4.84 14.10 1.95
C ARG A 23 4.19 12.76 1.59
N ILE A 24 3.10 12.46 2.27
CA ILE A 24 2.31 11.25 2.03
C ILE A 24 0.90 11.67 1.62
N ALA A 25 0.34 11.00 0.64
CA ALA A 25 -1.03 11.23 0.21
C ALA A 25 -1.76 9.89 0.03
N PRO A 26 -3.04 9.81 0.38
CA PRO A 26 -3.80 8.58 0.16
C PRO A 26 -3.95 8.31 -1.34
N ALA A 27 -3.96 7.03 -1.71
CA ALA A 27 -3.99 6.59 -3.11
C ALA A 27 -5.22 5.70 -3.34
N VAL A 28 -6.41 6.30 -3.26
CA VAL A 28 -7.68 5.56 -3.40
C VAL A 28 -7.82 4.96 -4.80
N GLU A 29 -7.44 5.73 -5.83
CA GLU A 29 -7.51 5.25 -7.21
C GLU A 29 -6.56 4.09 -7.46
N LEU A 30 -5.39 4.12 -6.82
CA LEU A 30 -4.43 3.02 -6.92
C LEU A 30 -5.01 1.75 -6.30
N LYS A 31 -5.66 1.85 -5.17
CA LYS A 31 -6.31 0.71 -4.54
C LYS A 31 -7.35 0.08 -5.47
N GLU A 32 -8.21 0.90 -6.06
CA GLU A 32 -9.24 0.41 -6.98
C GLU A 32 -8.63 -0.29 -8.19
N TRP A 33 -7.59 0.29 -8.75
CA TRP A 33 -6.90 -0.28 -9.90
C TRP A 33 -6.23 -1.61 -9.55
N VAL A 34 -5.58 -1.70 -8.40
CA VAL A 34 -4.94 -2.94 -7.94
C VAL A 34 -5.96 -4.05 -7.71
N ILE A 35 -7.07 -3.74 -7.05
CA ILE A 35 -8.13 -4.73 -6.83
C ILE A 35 -8.64 -5.26 -8.15
N LYS A 36 -8.91 -4.38 -9.10
CA LYS A 36 -9.46 -4.76 -10.39
C LYS A 36 -8.51 -5.61 -11.22
N ASN A 37 -7.23 -5.27 -11.23
CA ASN A 37 -6.27 -5.90 -12.13
C ASN A 37 -5.51 -7.08 -11.52
N PHE A 38 -5.17 -7.01 -10.25
CA PHE A 38 -4.37 -8.06 -9.58
C PHE A 38 -5.21 -9.02 -8.76
N LEU A 39 -6.28 -8.54 -8.15
CA LEU A 39 -6.99 -9.28 -7.11
C LEU A 39 -8.34 -9.84 -7.55
N THR A 40 -8.83 -9.42 -8.71
CA THR A 40 -10.12 -9.88 -9.22
C THR A 40 -9.90 -10.99 -10.23
N ILE A 41 -10.62 -12.08 -10.10
CA ILE A 41 -10.57 -13.19 -11.07
C ILE A 41 -11.01 -12.63 -12.43
N GLY A 42 -10.19 -12.85 -13.45
CA GLY A 42 -10.43 -12.28 -14.77
C GLY A 42 -9.73 -10.96 -15.02
N GLY A 43 -9.10 -10.37 -14.01
CA GLY A 43 -8.27 -9.18 -14.19
C GLY A 43 -7.04 -9.50 -15.02
N GLN A 44 -6.51 -8.50 -15.72
CA GLN A 44 -5.38 -8.69 -16.63
C GLN A 44 -4.12 -9.20 -15.95
N LEU A 45 -3.93 -8.83 -14.69
CA LEU A 45 -2.74 -9.16 -13.93
C LEU A 45 -3.04 -10.09 -12.75
N HIS A 46 -4.21 -10.73 -12.80
CA HIS A 46 -4.62 -11.61 -11.72
C HIS A 46 -3.61 -12.72 -11.48
N ASN A 47 -3.24 -12.89 -10.22
CA ASN A 47 -2.33 -13.92 -9.79
C ASN A 47 -2.99 -14.67 -8.63
N PRO A 48 -3.23 -15.99 -8.78
CA PRO A 48 -3.86 -16.78 -7.71
C PRO A 48 -3.10 -16.73 -6.38
N ASP A 49 -1.81 -16.43 -6.39
CA ASP A 49 -1.02 -16.31 -5.17
C ASP A 49 -1.55 -15.21 -4.25
N HIS A 50 -2.35 -14.26 -4.78
CA HIS A 50 -2.93 -13.17 -4.02
C HIS A 50 -4.40 -13.37 -3.68
N ASP A 51 -4.97 -14.54 -3.98
CA ASP A 51 -6.39 -14.77 -3.75
C ASP A 51 -6.79 -14.67 -2.29
N HIS A 52 -5.86 -14.96 -1.36
CA HIS A 52 -6.12 -14.79 0.06
C HIS A 52 -6.40 -13.32 0.42
N ILE A 53 -5.79 -12.37 -0.30
CA ILE A 53 -6.04 -10.95 -0.10
C ILE A 53 -7.46 -10.60 -0.56
N SER A 54 -7.88 -11.16 -1.70
CA SER A 54 -9.22 -10.96 -2.23
C SER A 54 -10.29 -11.46 -1.26
N GLU A 55 -10.05 -12.61 -0.65
CA GLU A 55 -10.96 -13.18 0.33
C GLU A 55 -11.09 -12.29 1.56
N LEU A 56 -9.95 -11.75 2.04
CA LEU A 56 -9.95 -10.86 3.19
C LEU A 56 -10.65 -9.54 2.88
N LEU A 57 -10.48 -9.01 1.66
CA LEU A 57 -11.16 -7.79 1.23
C LEU A 57 -12.66 -8.00 1.05
N HIS A 58 -13.08 -9.21 0.68
CA HIS A 58 -14.49 -9.53 0.58
C HIS A 58 -15.18 -9.45 1.95
N ASP A 59 -14.49 -9.92 2.99
CA ASP A 59 -15.01 -9.89 4.35
C ASP A 59 -14.85 -8.52 5.00
N ASP A 60 -13.81 -7.77 4.65
CA ASP A 60 -13.50 -6.46 5.22
C ASP A 60 -12.88 -5.57 4.15
N GLU A 61 -13.67 -4.66 3.58
CA GLU A 61 -13.23 -3.72 2.56
C GLU A 61 -12.12 -2.81 3.06
N THR A 62 -11.99 -2.66 4.37
CA THR A 62 -10.99 -1.79 4.99
C THR A 62 -9.65 -2.49 5.24
N PHE A 63 -9.52 -3.75 4.81
CA PHE A 63 -8.33 -4.55 5.08
C PHE A 63 -7.04 -3.93 4.55
N LEU A 64 -7.10 -3.33 3.36
CA LEU A 64 -5.91 -2.85 2.65
C LEU A 64 -6.12 -1.42 2.16
N ALA A 65 -5.11 -0.58 2.35
CA ALA A 65 -5.09 0.78 1.81
C ALA A 65 -3.76 1.05 1.13
N PHE A 66 -3.74 2.05 0.25
CA PHE A 66 -2.55 2.47 -0.49
C PHE A 66 -2.29 3.95 -0.28
N ALA A 67 -1.01 4.32 -0.32
CA ALA A 67 -0.58 5.71 -0.22
C ALA A 67 0.61 5.97 -1.14
N TRP A 68 0.73 7.23 -1.58
CA TRP A 68 1.89 7.72 -2.32
C TRP A 68 2.82 8.43 -1.34
N ALA A 69 4.12 8.15 -1.44
CA ALA A 69 5.14 8.95 -0.77
C ALA A 69 5.86 9.78 -1.83
N SER A 70 6.20 11.04 -1.52
CA SER A 70 6.81 11.94 -2.51
C SER A 70 8.19 11.48 -2.97
N SER A 71 8.91 10.77 -2.12
CA SER A 71 10.23 10.24 -2.46
C SER A 71 10.51 8.98 -1.65
N ALA A 72 11.49 8.19 -2.12
CA ALA A 72 11.93 7.01 -1.41
C ALA A 72 12.47 7.37 -0.03
N CYS A 73 12.29 6.46 0.92
CA CYS A 73 12.91 6.62 2.21
C CYS A 73 14.14 5.70 2.31
N GLN A 74 15.01 6.01 3.26
CA GLN A 74 16.21 5.23 3.49
C GLN A 74 16.02 4.38 4.73
N SER A 75 16.28 3.08 4.60
CA SER A 75 16.20 2.15 5.71
C SER A 75 17.35 1.18 5.62
N LYS A 76 18.14 1.08 6.69
CA LYS A 76 19.30 0.17 6.75
C LYS A 76 20.22 0.30 5.53
N LYS A 77 20.54 1.54 5.14
CA LYS A 77 21.40 1.88 4.01
C LYS A 77 20.83 1.47 2.64
N ARG A 78 19.51 1.23 2.55
CA ARG A 78 18.85 0.89 1.31
C ARG A 78 17.75 1.91 1.03
N MET A 79 17.54 2.19 -0.26
CA MET A 79 16.44 3.04 -0.71
C MET A 79 15.18 2.17 -0.79
N VAL A 80 14.15 2.59 -0.09
CA VAL A 80 12.88 1.87 -0.04
C VAL A 80 11.89 2.53 -0.99
N LEU A 81 11.55 1.84 -2.08
CA LEU A 81 10.64 2.33 -3.10
C LEU A 81 9.18 1.96 -2.81
N GLY A 82 8.97 0.97 -1.99
CA GLY A 82 7.66 0.54 -1.56
C GLY A 82 7.75 -0.16 -0.21
N GLN A 83 6.66 -0.09 0.52
CA GLN A 83 6.59 -0.69 1.84
C GLN A 83 5.18 -1.21 2.08
N CYS A 84 5.10 -2.45 2.57
CA CYS A 84 3.84 -3.01 3.03
C CYS A 84 3.95 -3.17 4.53
N GLU A 85 3.08 -2.49 5.27
CA GLU A 85 3.13 -2.54 6.73
C GLU A 85 1.78 -2.91 7.31
N LYS A 86 1.82 -3.65 8.40
CA LYS A 86 0.65 -3.87 9.23
C LYS A 86 0.46 -2.62 10.09
N VAL A 87 -0.72 -2.01 9.99
CA VAL A 87 -0.97 -0.74 10.69
C VAL A 87 -1.14 -1.02 12.17
N MET A 88 -0.15 -0.60 12.95
CA MET A 88 -0.13 -0.78 14.40
C MET A 88 0.35 0.50 15.07
N PHE A 89 -0.32 0.88 16.13
CA PHE A 89 0.05 2.04 16.91
C PHE A 89 0.47 1.59 18.29
N ASN A 90 1.77 1.58 18.52
CA ASN A 90 2.36 1.07 19.78
C ASN A 90 2.28 2.07 20.92
N GLN A 91 1.80 3.28 20.64
CA GLN A 91 1.70 4.34 21.63
C GLN A 91 0.23 4.54 22.01
N GLY A 92 -0.02 4.89 23.27
CA GLY A 92 -1.38 5.11 23.74
C GLY A 92 -1.76 6.58 23.75
N GLY A 93 -2.93 6.84 24.32
CA GLY A 93 -3.39 8.19 24.59
C GLY A 93 -3.63 9.03 23.34
N TRP A 94 -3.30 10.31 23.44
CA TRP A 94 -3.55 11.27 22.35
C TRP A 94 -2.71 10.99 21.11
N LYS A 95 -1.54 10.46 21.28
CA LYS A 95 -0.67 10.12 20.15
C LYS A 95 -1.28 9.05 19.28
N LYS A 96 -1.79 8.00 19.89
CA LYS A 96 -2.53 6.96 19.19
C LYS A 96 -3.78 7.53 18.51
N ALA A 97 -4.52 8.36 19.23
CA ALA A 97 -5.74 8.97 18.71
C ALA A 97 -5.47 9.81 17.47
N ARG A 98 -4.36 10.59 17.46
CA ARG A 98 -3.97 11.39 16.30
C ARG A 98 -3.61 10.51 15.10
N GLN A 99 -2.89 9.43 15.34
CA GLN A 99 -2.49 8.52 14.26
C GLN A 99 -3.69 7.80 13.67
N GLU A 100 -4.60 7.36 14.49
CA GLU A 100 -5.85 6.74 14.04
C GLU A 100 -6.72 7.73 13.27
N GLN A 101 -6.78 8.97 13.74
CA GLN A 101 -7.53 10.02 13.06
C GLN A 101 -6.97 10.27 11.67
N GLN A 102 -5.64 10.31 11.53
CA GLN A 102 -4.99 10.48 10.23
C GLN A 102 -5.42 9.38 9.26
N MET A 103 -5.47 8.14 9.73
CA MET A 103 -5.90 7.03 8.89
C MET A 103 -7.36 7.17 8.48
N ARG A 104 -8.23 7.55 9.42
CA ARG A 104 -9.65 7.73 9.11
C ARG A 104 -9.88 8.90 8.16
N ASP A 105 -9.10 9.98 8.29
CA ASP A 105 -9.21 11.12 7.39
C ASP A 105 -8.81 10.74 5.97
N TRP A 106 -7.80 9.90 5.82
CA TRP A 106 -7.32 9.45 4.51
C TRP A 106 -8.18 8.35 3.90
N PHE A 107 -8.61 7.37 4.71
CA PHE A 107 -9.19 6.12 4.19
C PHE A 107 -10.59 5.83 4.73
N SER A 108 -11.16 6.71 5.54
CA SER A 108 -12.45 6.52 6.23
C SER A 108 -12.44 5.39 7.26
N CYS A 109 -11.27 4.81 7.50
CA CYS A 109 -11.10 3.69 8.43
C CYS A 109 -9.64 3.56 8.80
N VAL A 110 -9.34 2.69 9.77
CA VAL A 110 -7.96 2.28 10.05
C VAL A 110 -7.75 0.94 9.35
N PRO A 111 -6.97 0.89 8.26
CA PRO A 111 -6.78 -0.36 7.54
C PRO A 111 -5.90 -1.33 8.33
N VAL A 112 -5.96 -2.61 7.99
CA VAL A 112 -5.08 -3.61 8.58
C VAL A 112 -3.68 -3.53 7.98
N TYR A 113 -3.61 -3.37 6.65
CA TYR A 113 -2.36 -3.21 5.92
C TYR A 113 -2.36 -1.93 5.12
N LEU A 114 -1.21 -1.27 5.07
CA LEU A 114 -0.99 -0.08 4.25
C LEU A 114 0.22 -0.31 3.36
N ILE A 115 0.03 -0.15 2.05
CA ILE A 115 1.11 -0.18 1.09
C ILE A 115 1.41 1.25 0.66
N THR A 116 2.66 1.68 0.87
CA THR A 116 3.14 3.01 0.49
C THR A 116 4.13 2.85 -0.65
N ILE A 117 3.97 3.63 -1.71
CA ILE A 117 4.77 3.53 -2.93
C ILE A 117 5.41 4.88 -3.23
N ASP A 118 6.71 4.86 -3.62
CA ASP A 118 7.43 6.06 -4.00
C ASP A 118 6.86 6.67 -5.28
N ALA A 119 6.32 7.87 -5.19
CA ALA A 119 5.71 8.56 -6.31
C ALA A 119 6.75 8.95 -7.37
N SER A 120 7.94 9.36 -6.96
CA SER A 120 8.97 9.78 -7.93
C SER A 120 9.45 8.61 -8.79
N PHE A 121 9.56 7.42 -8.22
CA PHE A 121 9.83 6.21 -8.99
C PHE A 121 8.69 5.91 -9.96
N CYS A 122 7.45 5.97 -9.47
CA CYS A 122 6.29 5.60 -10.28
C CYS A 122 6.05 6.56 -11.45
N GLU A 123 6.40 7.83 -11.32
CA GLU A 123 6.28 8.77 -12.42
C GLU A 123 7.15 8.40 -13.62
N GLN A 124 8.31 7.83 -13.37
CA GLN A 124 9.31 7.54 -14.39
C GLN A 124 9.35 6.08 -14.79
N ALA A 125 8.77 5.19 -14.00
CA ALA A 125 8.84 3.75 -14.24
C ALA A 125 8.04 3.34 -15.48
N SER A 126 8.51 2.29 -16.15
CA SER A 126 7.70 1.63 -17.16
C SER A 126 6.50 0.96 -16.50
N ASP A 127 5.49 0.65 -17.28
CA ASP A 127 4.33 -0.08 -16.76
C ASP A 127 4.74 -1.43 -16.17
N HIS A 128 5.69 -2.10 -16.80
CA HIS A 128 6.23 -3.36 -16.29
C HIS A 128 6.87 -3.19 -14.92
N ASP A 129 7.72 -2.19 -14.75
CA ASP A 129 8.41 -1.95 -13.49
C ASP A 129 7.44 -1.50 -12.38
N PHE A 130 6.45 -0.69 -12.74
CA PHE A 130 5.41 -0.28 -11.81
C PHE A 130 4.62 -1.51 -11.32
N CYS A 131 4.19 -2.35 -12.23
CA CYS A 131 3.44 -3.56 -11.88
C CYS A 131 4.28 -4.52 -11.04
N ALA A 132 5.57 -4.63 -11.35
CA ALA A 132 6.47 -5.48 -10.57
C ALA A 132 6.59 -4.99 -9.13
N LEU A 133 6.66 -3.68 -8.94
CA LEU A 133 6.72 -3.11 -7.59
C LEU A 133 5.43 -3.39 -6.81
N ILE A 134 4.29 -3.17 -7.44
CA ILE A 134 2.99 -3.44 -6.81
C ILE A 134 2.89 -4.92 -6.40
N GLU A 135 3.24 -5.82 -7.31
CA GLU A 135 3.16 -7.26 -7.01
C GLU A 135 4.12 -7.66 -5.91
N HIS A 136 5.32 -7.08 -5.89
CA HIS A 136 6.27 -7.31 -4.82
C HIS A 136 5.66 -6.97 -3.45
N GLU A 137 4.98 -5.82 -3.35
CA GLU A 137 4.36 -5.42 -2.09
C GLU A 137 3.17 -6.31 -1.72
N LEU A 138 2.41 -6.77 -2.70
CA LEU A 138 1.31 -7.69 -2.43
C LEU A 138 1.81 -9.02 -1.85
N TYR A 139 2.98 -9.49 -2.29
CA TYR A 139 3.57 -10.70 -1.74
C TYR A 139 3.95 -10.58 -0.27
N HIS A 140 4.15 -9.35 0.21
CA HIS A 140 4.43 -9.13 1.63
C HIS A 140 3.19 -9.33 2.52
N ILE A 141 2.00 -9.34 1.94
CA ILE A 141 0.78 -9.64 2.69
C ILE A 141 0.64 -11.16 2.74
N GLY A 142 1.37 -11.77 3.67
CA GLY A 142 1.32 -13.20 3.87
C GLY A 142 0.31 -13.55 4.94
N VAL A 143 -0.33 -14.71 4.76
CA VAL A 143 -1.23 -15.27 5.75
C VAL A 143 -0.67 -16.64 6.13
N GLU A 144 -0.20 -16.76 7.36
CA GLU A 144 0.34 -18.01 7.88
C GLU A 144 -0.65 -18.61 8.87
N ARG A 145 -0.62 -19.93 9.01
CA ARG A 145 -1.42 -20.61 10.00
C ARG A 145 -0.52 -21.08 11.13
N ASP A 146 -0.94 -20.84 12.37
CA ASP A 146 -0.22 -21.33 13.54
C ASP A 146 -0.58 -22.79 13.81
N GLN A 147 -0.07 -23.33 14.93
CA GLN A 147 -0.32 -24.72 15.30
C GLN A 147 -1.78 -25.01 15.60
N ASP A 148 -2.54 -23.98 15.95
CA ASP A 148 -3.96 -24.09 16.24
C ASP A 148 -4.83 -23.77 15.03
N ASP A 149 -4.23 -23.69 13.84
CA ASP A 149 -4.89 -23.41 12.57
C ASP A 149 -5.48 -22.00 12.48
N GLU A 150 -4.93 -21.08 13.28
CA GLU A 150 -5.30 -19.67 13.18
C GLU A 150 -4.49 -18.97 12.09
N ILE A 151 -5.08 -17.96 11.48
CA ILE A 151 -4.42 -17.20 10.43
C ILE A 151 -3.57 -16.10 11.07
N ILE A 152 -2.27 -16.11 10.75
CA ILE A 152 -1.31 -15.13 11.24
C ILE A 152 -0.92 -14.20 10.10
N TYR A 153 -0.99 -12.88 10.33
CA TYR A 153 -0.58 -11.90 9.32
C TYR A 153 0.91 -11.58 9.46
N SER A 154 1.56 -11.50 8.31
CA SER A 154 2.98 -11.19 8.25
C SER A 154 3.22 -9.68 8.37
N ASP A 155 4.20 -9.26 9.18
CA ASP A 155 4.58 -7.86 9.37
C ASP A 155 5.81 -7.51 8.53
N ASN A 156 5.73 -7.71 7.23
CA ASN A 156 6.86 -7.48 6.34
C ASN A 156 6.90 -6.03 5.85
N THR A 157 8.10 -5.51 5.71
CA THR A 157 8.32 -4.20 5.10
C THR A 157 9.24 -4.37 3.89
N GLY A 158 8.88 -3.65 2.86
CA GLY A 158 9.52 -3.61 1.57
C GLY A 158 10.91 -4.13 1.41
#